data_5f6ff4600b96912e31fb2cabd93e3824
#
_entry.id   5f6ff4600b96912e31fb2cabd93e3824
#
_cell.length_a   1.000
_cell.length_b   1.000
_cell.length_c   1.000
_cell.angle_alpha   90.00
_cell.angle_beta   90.00
_cell.angle_gamma   90.00
#
_symmetry.space_group_name_H-M   'P 1'
#
loop_
_entity.id
_entity.type
_entity.pdbx_description
1 polymer ?
#
loop_
_entity_poly.entity_id
_entity_poly.type
_entity_poly.pdbx_seq_one_letter_code
_entity_poly.pdbx_strand_id
1 'polypeptide(L)'
;VAAIIRAHDEDEAVTSANDTEYGLVASVYASDLARARRIAGKLETGVCHINGPTVYDDPAMPFGGVKASGYGRFGGDAVIEEFTELRWITVQDPRSDFPFWS
;
A
#
# COMPACT_ATOMS: atom_id res chain seq x y z
N VAL A 1 -16.92 19.72 -3.07
CA VAL A 1 -16.01 20.86 -2.83
C VAL A 1 -14.60 20.32 -2.72
N ALA A 2 -13.65 20.95 -3.41
CA ALA A 2 -12.24 20.59 -3.36
C ALA A 2 -11.40 21.86 -3.21
N ALA A 3 -10.26 21.74 -2.52
CA ALA A 3 -9.26 22.80 -2.45
C ALA A 3 -8.26 22.65 -3.60
N ILE A 4 -7.83 23.78 -4.16
CA ILE A 4 -6.75 23.84 -5.15
C ILE A 4 -5.59 24.57 -4.51
N ILE A 5 -4.45 23.89 -4.40
CA ILE A 5 -3.23 24.42 -3.81
C ILE A 5 -2.17 24.47 -4.89
N ARG A 6 -1.53 25.63 -5.05
CA ARG A 6 -0.41 25.81 -5.99
C ARG A 6 0.90 25.51 -5.26
N ALA A 7 1.72 24.68 -5.85
CA ALA A 7 3.09 24.42 -5.40
C ALA A 7 4.11 25.04 -6.36
N HIS A 8 5.25 25.49 -5.85
CA HIS A 8 6.32 26.09 -6.64
C HIS A 8 7.19 25.03 -7.31
N ASP A 9 7.31 23.86 -6.68
CA ASP A 9 8.10 22.73 -7.15
C ASP A 9 7.54 21.40 -6.67
N GLU A 10 8.18 20.30 -7.06
CA GLU A 10 7.77 18.93 -6.71
C GLU A 10 7.86 18.67 -5.21
N ASP A 11 8.90 19.15 -4.55
CA ASP A 11 9.14 18.88 -3.13
C ASP A 11 8.08 19.58 -2.27
N GLU A 12 7.71 20.80 -2.62
CA GLU A 12 6.59 21.49 -1.99
C GLU A 12 5.27 20.77 -2.23
N ALA A 13 5.02 20.28 -3.46
CA ALA A 13 3.82 19.54 -3.79
C ALA A 13 3.70 18.24 -2.97
N VAL A 14 4.78 17.48 -2.85
CA VAL A 14 4.83 16.26 -2.05
C VAL A 14 4.65 16.56 -0.56
N THR A 15 5.33 17.58 -0.04
CA THR A 15 5.21 18.00 1.35
C THR A 15 3.78 18.39 1.69
N SER A 16 3.16 19.20 0.84
CA SER A 16 1.76 19.61 1.00
C SER A 16 0.78 18.44 0.90
N ALA A 17 1.00 17.51 -0.03
CA ALA A 17 0.16 16.33 -0.18
C ALA A 17 0.26 15.38 1.03
N ASN A 18 1.44 15.29 1.67
CA ASN A 18 1.66 14.46 2.85
C ASN A 18 1.27 15.15 4.17
N ASP A 19 1.02 16.44 4.17
CA ASP A 19 0.62 17.23 5.34
C ASP A 19 -0.86 17.01 5.68
N THR A 20 -1.18 15.79 6.05
CA THR A 20 -2.51 15.34 6.46
C THR A 20 -2.37 14.10 7.35
N GLU A 21 -3.33 13.91 8.25
CA GLU A 21 -3.43 12.68 9.03
C GLU A 21 -3.92 11.48 8.22
N TYR A 22 -4.44 11.69 7.02
CA TYR A 22 -4.99 10.66 6.15
C TYR A 22 -4.01 10.22 5.06
N GLY A 23 -4.21 9.04 4.51
CA GLY A 23 -3.39 8.50 3.44
C GLY A 23 -4.08 7.32 2.73
N LEU A 24 -5.25 7.54 2.11
CA LEU A 24 -5.96 6.48 1.41
C LEU A 24 -5.48 6.35 -0.04
N VAL A 25 -5.76 7.33 -0.86
CA VAL A 25 -5.49 7.31 -2.30
C VAL A 25 -4.90 8.63 -2.75
N ALA A 26 -3.94 8.57 -3.65
CA ALA A 26 -3.44 9.72 -4.38
C ALA A 26 -3.39 9.44 -5.88
N SER A 27 -3.32 10.50 -6.68
CA SER A 27 -3.06 10.41 -8.12
C SER A 27 -1.98 11.42 -8.52
N VAL A 28 -1.10 10.98 -9.40
CA VAL A 28 -0.06 11.82 -10.02
C VAL A 28 -0.31 11.87 -11.51
N TYR A 29 -0.52 13.05 -12.06
CA TYR A 29 -0.68 13.27 -13.48
C TYR A 29 0.58 13.92 -14.06
N ALA A 30 1.26 13.24 -14.96
CA ALA A 30 2.44 13.75 -15.63
C ALA A 30 2.68 13.02 -16.96
N SER A 31 3.24 13.73 -17.94
CA SER A 31 3.66 13.13 -19.20
C SER A 31 4.95 12.32 -19.07
N ASP A 32 5.85 12.72 -18.16
CA ASP A 32 7.06 11.97 -17.83
C ASP A 32 6.76 10.91 -16.77
N LEU A 33 6.69 9.65 -17.17
CA LEU A 33 6.37 8.52 -16.30
C LEU A 33 7.46 8.24 -15.26
N ALA A 34 8.73 8.48 -15.57
CA ALA A 34 9.82 8.30 -14.62
C ALA A 34 9.70 9.33 -13.46
N ARG A 35 9.39 10.57 -13.80
CA ARG A 35 9.09 11.64 -12.85
C ARG A 35 7.87 11.31 -12.00
N ALA A 36 6.78 10.86 -12.64
CA ALA A 36 5.56 10.47 -11.95
C ALA A 36 5.80 9.37 -10.93
N ARG A 37 6.60 8.35 -11.27
CA ARG A 37 6.97 7.26 -10.35
C ARG A 37 7.78 7.72 -9.16
N ARG A 38 8.73 8.65 -9.36
CA ARG A 38 9.51 9.21 -8.25
C ARG A 38 8.61 9.98 -7.27
N ILE A 39 7.67 10.76 -7.79
CA ILE A 39 6.71 11.50 -6.96
C ILE A 39 5.79 10.53 -6.22
N ALA A 40 5.21 9.56 -6.93
CA ALA A 40 4.33 8.55 -6.33
C ALA A 40 5.00 7.78 -5.18
N GLY A 41 6.29 7.46 -5.32
CA GLY A 41 7.07 6.81 -4.26
C GLY A 41 7.32 7.65 -3.01
N LYS A 42 7.11 8.96 -3.07
CA LYS A 42 7.23 9.88 -1.93
C LYS A 42 5.90 10.17 -1.24
N LEU A 43 4.77 9.79 -1.86
CA LEU A 43 3.43 10.03 -1.31
C LEU A 43 3.08 8.99 -0.24
N GLU A 44 2.60 9.46 0.89
CA GLU A 44 2.22 8.63 2.03
C GLU A 44 0.76 8.18 1.92
N THR A 45 0.48 7.33 0.94
CA THR A 45 -0.85 6.76 0.68
C THR A 45 -0.78 5.26 0.50
N GLY A 46 -1.87 4.56 0.81
CA GLY A 46 -1.97 3.12 0.57
C GLY A 46 -2.10 2.76 -0.90
N VAL A 47 -2.70 3.66 -1.69
CA VAL A 47 -2.88 3.52 -3.14
C VAL A 47 -2.39 4.80 -3.82
N CYS A 48 -1.67 4.65 -4.92
CA CYS A 48 -1.28 5.77 -5.76
C CYS A 48 -1.45 5.41 -7.24
N HIS A 49 -2.24 6.20 -7.94
CA HIS A 49 -2.43 6.06 -9.38
C HIS A 49 -1.56 7.04 -10.16
N ILE A 50 -1.00 6.60 -11.27
CA ILE A 50 -0.30 7.47 -12.23
C ILE A 50 -1.18 7.62 -13.46
N ASN A 51 -1.54 8.86 -13.76
CA ASN A 51 -2.42 9.23 -14.87
C ASN A 51 -3.81 8.55 -14.83
N GLY A 52 -4.27 8.21 -13.63
CA GLY A 52 -5.58 7.63 -13.40
C GLY A 52 -6.32 8.33 -12.26
N PRO A 53 -7.64 8.23 -12.19
CA PRO A 53 -8.44 8.89 -11.16
C PRO A 53 -8.33 8.17 -9.82
N THR A 54 -8.48 8.90 -8.72
CA THR A 54 -8.46 8.34 -7.35
C THR A 54 -9.61 7.40 -7.05
N VAL A 55 -10.68 7.44 -7.84
CA VAL A 55 -11.86 6.56 -7.68
C VAL A 55 -11.70 5.20 -8.36
N TYR A 56 -10.60 4.98 -9.07
CA TYR A 56 -10.34 3.68 -9.69
C TYR A 56 -10.04 2.63 -8.62
N ASP A 57 -10.71 1.50 -8.71
CA ASP A 57 -10.50 0.35 -7.86
C ASP A 57 -10.50 -0.94 -8.69
N ASP A 58 -9.74 -1.91 -8.24
CA ASP A 58 -9.68 -3.25 -8.83
C ASP A 58 -9.78 -4.28 -7.69
N PRO A 59 -10.83 -5.12 -7.69
CA PRO A 59 -11.03 -6.10 -6.61
C PRO A 59 -9.93 -7.15 -6.46
N ALA A 60 -9.08 -7.29 -7.47
CA ALA A 60 -7.91 -8.17 -7.41
C ALA A 60 -6.67 -7.51 -6.76
N MET A 61 -6.71 -6.20 -6.51
CA MET A 61 -5.59 -5.44 -5.96
C MET A 61 -5.78 -5.09 -4.48
N PRO A 62 -4.69 -4.94 -3.72
CA PRO A 62 -4.76 -4.64 -2.29
C PRO A 62 -5.19 -3.19 -2.06
N PHE A 63 -6.45 -2.99 -1.72
CA PHE A 63 -7.01 -1.67 -1.38
C PHE A 63 -6.92 -1.41 0.11
N GLY A 64 -6.45 -0.25 0.49
CA GLY A 64 -6.39 0.20 1.88
C GLY A 64 -5.50 1.42 2.05
N GLY A 65 -5.63 2.07 3.19
CA GLY A 65 -4.92 3.29 3.53
C GLY A 65 -3.76 3.09 4.48
N VAL A 66 -3.04 4.18 4.71
CA VAL A 66 -2.06 4.34 5.78
C VAL A 66 -2.48 5.48 6.70
N LYS A 67 -1.75 5.75 7.76
CA LYS A 67 -2.07 6.78 8.75
C LYS A 67 -3.50 6.57 9.31
N ALA A 68 -4.24 7.65 9.56
CA ALA A 68 -5.61 7.60 10.06
C ALA A 68 -6.66 7.08 9.05
N SER A 69 -6.28 6.84 7.79
CA SER A 69 -7.17 6.23 6.81
C SER A 69 -7.47 4.74 7.08
N GLY A 70 -6.75 4.12 8.00
CA GLY A 70 -7.09 2.81 8.52
C GLY A 70 -5.97 1.78 8.42
N TYR A 71 -6.33 0.55 8.73
CA TYR A 71 -5.44 -0.61 8.79
C TYR A 71 -5.82 -1.64 7.74
N GLY A 72 -4.84 -2.47 7.37
CA GLY A 72 -5.08 -3.63 6.52
C GLY A 72 -5.23 -3.31 5.05
N ARG A 73 -5.40 -4.37 4.29
CA ARG A 73 -5.65 -4.33 2.85
C ARG A 73 -6.74 -5.31 2.49
N PHE A 74 -7.65 -4.89 1.58
CA PHE A 74 -8.72 -5.70 1.05
C PHE A 74 -8.55 -5.88 -0.46
N GLY A 75 -9.01 -7.02 -0.97
CA GLY A 75 -8.87 -7.39 -2.37
C GLY A 75 -7.70 -8.33 -2.65
N GLY A 76 -7.85 -9.19 -3.66
CA GLY A 76 -6.87 -10.19 -4.04
C GLY A 76 -6.40 -11.06 -2.87
N ASP A 77 -5.14 -11.41 -2.86
CA ASP A 77 -4.53 -12.24 -1.81
C ASP A 77 -4.41 -11.51 -0.46
N ALA A 78 -4.42 -10.19 -0.47
CA ALA A 78 -4.27 -9.39 0.74
C ALA A 78 -5.42 -9.63 1.74
N VAL A 79 -6.64 -9.88 1.26
CA VAL A 79 -7.77 -10.16 2.13
C VAL A 79 -7.61 -11.50 2.86
N ILE A 80 -6.94 -12.46 2.26
CA ILE A 80 -6.67 -13.76 2.88
C ILE A 80 -5.74 -13.56 4.08
N GLU A 81 -4.68 -12.76 3.91
CA GLU A 81 -3.76 -12.44 4.99
C GLU A 81 -4.43 -11.70 6.15
N GLU A 82 -5.37 -10.79 5.86
CA GLU A 82 -6.10 -10.04 6.89
C GLU A 82 -7.02 -10.91 7.77
N PHE A 83 -7.60 -11.97 7.21
CA PHE A 83 -8.57 -12.83 7.91
C PHE A 83 -8.00 -14.19 8.33
N THR A 84 -6.71 -14.43 8.13
CA THR A 84 -6.05 -15.69 8.49
C THR A 84 -4.78 -15.43 9.27
N GLU A 85 -4.31 -16.45 9.99
CA GLU A 85 -3.04 -16.45 10.67
C GLU A 85 -2.14 -17.53 10.09
N LEU A 86 -0.87 -17.20 9.90
CA LEU A 86 0.12 -18.17 9.49
C LEU A 86 0.43 -19.13 10.65
N ARG A 87 0.39 -20.44 10.37
CA ARG A 87 0.80 -21.47 11.31
C ARG A 87 1.72 -22.47 10.62
N TRP A 88 2.86 -22.67 11.18
CA TRP A 88 3.75 -23.73 10.76
C TRP A 88 3.43 -25.02 11.50
N ILE A 89 3.17 -26.10 10.76
CA ILE A 89 2.95 -27.44 11.29
C ILE A 89 4.03 -28.33 10.70
N THR A 90 4.78 -29.02 11.56
CA THR A 90 5.70 -30.05 11.17
C THR A 90 5.16 -31.41 11.60
N VAL A 91 5.39 -32.42 10.78
CA VAL A 91 5.07 -33.81 11.11
C VAL A 91 6.32 -34.64 10.93
N GLN A 92 6.70 -35.37 11.95
CA GLN A 92 7.81 -36.31 11.91
C GLN A 92 7.28 -37.74 12.07
N ASP A 93 7.87 -38.67 11.34
CA ASP A 93 7.58 -40.10 11.54
C ASP A 93 8.03 -40.48 12.97
N PRO A 94 7.14 -41.05 13.80
CA PRO A 94 7.48 -41.40 15.19
C PRO A 94 8.57 -42.45 15.30
N ARG A 95 8.92 -43.14 14.19
CA ARG A 95 10.01 -44.10 14.13
C ARG A 95 11.36 -43.48 13.70
N SER A 96 11.36 -42.19 13.36
CA SER A 96 12.59 -41.50 12.97
C SER A 96 13.38 -41.11 14.22
N ASP A 97 14.68 -41.41 14.22
CA ASP A 97 15.58 -40.92 15.26
C ASP A 97 15.78 -39.39 15.10
N PHE A 98 15.57 -38.69 16.19
CA PHE A 98 15.82 -37.27 16.24
C PHE A 98 17.29 -37.01 16.62
N PRO A 99 18.09 -36.36 15.77
CA PRO A 99 19.55 -36.29 15.97
C PRO A 99 19.98 -35.52 17.23
N PHE A 100 19.07 -34.80 17.86
CA PHE A 100 19.38 -34.00 19.04
C PHE A 100 18.80 -34.55 20.36
N TRP A 101 18.00 -35.63 20.30
CA TRP A 101 17.40 -36.29 21.47
C TRP A 101 17.41 -37.81 21.29
N SER A 102 18.57 -38.35 21.36
CA SER A 102 18.75 -39.80 21.46
C SER A 102 18.98 -40.21 22.91
#